data_34e9ccdad767d2d67fc6e0c0c89dc5e4
#
_entry.id   34e9ccdad767d2d67fc6e0c0c89dc5e4
#
_cell.length_a   1.000
_cell.length_b   1.000
_cell.length_c   1.000
_cell.angle_alpha   90.00
_cell.angle_beta   90.00
_cell.angle_gamma   90.00
#
_symmetry.space_group_name_H-M   'P 1'
#
loop_
_entity.id
_entity.type
_entity.pdbx_description
1 polymer ?
#
loop_
_entity_poly.entity_id
_entity_poly.type
_entity_poly.pdbx_seq_one_letter_code
_entity_poly.pdbx_strand_id
1 'polypeptide(L)'
;SEMCIRDSILRDTIKYAKMLEGNVRNTGVHACGTIICRDDITDWVPVSTADDKETGEKMLVTQYEGSVIEDTGLIKMDFLGLKTLSIIKEAIENIKHSKGIILDIDEVDISDPPTYALYSEGRTIGTFQFESAGMQKYLRELEPSTFEDLIAMNALYRPGPMDYIPDFIDRKHGRKPIEYDIPIMEKYLKDTYGITVYQEQVCLLYTSDAADE
;
A
#
# COMPACT_ATOMS: atom_id res chain seq x y z
N SER A 1 17.53 6.87 -33.40
CA SER A 1 17.74 5.51 -32.90
C SER A 1 18.46 4.59 -33.89
N GLU A 2 18.13 4.56 -35.17
CA GLU A 2 18.90 3.77 -36.19
C GLU A 2 20.30 4.28 -36.47
N MET A 3 20.60 5.55 -36.23
CA MET A 3 21.88 6.17 -36.44
C MET A 3 22.96 5.73 -35.43
N CYS A 4 22.59 5.33 -34.21
CA CYS A 4 23.51 4.85 -33.17
C CYS A 4 23.93 3.37 -33.35
N ILE A 5 23.27 2.62 -34.22
CA ILE A 5 23.52 1.17 -34.45
C ILE A 5 24.66 0.91 -35.43
N ARG A 6 25.28 1.95 -36.00
CA ARG A 6 26.40 1.80 -36.97
C ARG A 6 27.74 1.47 -36.29
N ASP A 7 27.88 1.71 -34.99
CA ASP A 7 29.05 1.32 -34.23
C ASP A 7 28.96 -0.18 -33.88
N SER A 8 29.98 -0.96 -34.29
CA SER A 8 30.03 -2.40 -34.06
C SER A 8 29.97 -2.76 -32.57
N ILE A 9 30.58 -1.93 -31.71
CA ILE A 9 30.59 -2.13 -30.24
C ILE A 9 29.19 -1.98 -29.67
N LEU A 10 28.46 -0.93 -30.04
CA LEU A 10 27.07 -0.71 -29.56
C LEU A 10 26.13 -1.82 -30.04
N ARG A 11 26.27 -2.23 -31.29
CA ARG A 11 25.49 -3.33 -31.84
C ARG A 11 25.75 -4.66 -31.11
N ASP A 12 27.02 -4.97 -30.87
CA ASP A 12 27.39 -6.20 -30.16
C ASP A 12 26.95 -6.13 -28.67
N THR A 13 27.05 -4.97 -28.03
CA THR A 13 26.53 -4.76 -26.67
C THR A 13 25.04 -5.03 -26.60
N ILE A 14 24.24 -4.48 -27.52
CA ILE A 14 22.79 -4.72 -27.57
C ILE A 14 22.46 -6.18 -27.86
N LYS A 15 23.22 -6.81 -28.76
CA LYS A 15 23.07 -8.24 -29.08
C LYS A 15 23.26 -9.10 -27.83
N TYR A 16 24.38 -8.92 -27.13
CA TYR A 16 24.66 -9.69 -25.91
C TYR A 16 23.68 -9.34 -24.77
N ALA A 17 23.25 -8.07 -24.62
CA ALA A 17 22.24 -7.69 -23.66
C ALA A 17 20.90 -8.43 -23.89
N LYS A 18 20.47 -8.54 -25.16
CA LYS A 18 19.26 -9.32 -25.52
C LYS A 18 19.43 -10.82 -25.26
N MET A 19 20.61 -11.37 -25.40
CA MET A 19 20.89 -12.78 -25.09
C MET A 19 20.88 -13.06 -23.59
N LEU A 20 21.18 -12.05 -22.76
CA LEU A 20 21.19 -12.15 -21.29
C LEU A 20 19.84 -11.77 -20.67
N GLU A 21 18.95 -11.15 -21.45
CA GLU A 21 17.62 -10.79 -20.99
C GLU A 21 16.83 -12.04 -20.56
N GLY A 22 16.19 -11.96 -19.39
CA GLY A 22 15.46 -13.09 -18.80
C GLY A 22 16.31 -14.09 -18.00
N ASN A 23 17.63 -13.97 -18.01
CA ASN A 23 18.48 -14.81 -17.17
C ASN A 23 18.58 -14.23 -15.75
N VAL A 24 18.56 -15.12 -14.75
CA VAL A 24 18.76 -14.73 -13.36
C VAL A 24 20.18 -14.20 -13.17
N ARG A 25 20.32 -12.96 -12.69
CA ARG A 25 21.59 -12.32 -12.42
C ARG A 25 22.13 -12.66 -11.02
N ASN A 26 21.26 -12.58 -10.03
CA ASN A 26 21.58 -12.84 -8.63
C ASN A 26 20.32 -13.25 -7.89
N THR A 27 20.50 -13.81 -6.71
CA THR A 27 19.42 -14.10 -5.76
C THR A 27 19.41 -13.03 -4.67
N GLY A 28 18.23 -12.71 -4.17
CA GLY A 28 18.03 -11.81 -3.04
C GLY A 28 17.01 -12.39 -2.08
N VAL A 29 17.11 -12.02 -0.80
CA VAL A 29 16.14 -12.40 0.22
C VAL A 29 15.09 -11.30 0.32
N HIS A 30 13.82 -11.67 0.36
CA HIS A 30 12.73 -10.74 0.59
C HIS A 30 12.80 -10.18 2.02
N ALA A 31 12.66 -8.85 2.16
CA ALA A 31 12.91 -8.17 3.44
C ALA A 31 11.91 -8.55 4.55
N CYS A 32 10.69 -8.95 4.21
CA CYS A 32 9.62 -9.19 5.18
C CYS A 32 8.77 -10.44 4.90
N GLY A 33 8.99 -11.12 3.76
CA GLY A 33 8.21 -12.30 3.37
C GLY A 33 8.62 -13.55 4.12
N THR A 34 7.69 -14.10 4.87
CA THR A 34 7.84 -15.38 5.58
C THR A 34 6.93 -16.42 4.97
N ILE A 35 7.49 -17.60 4.66
CA ILE A 35 6.71 -18.69 4.09
C ILE A 35 6.21 -19.58 5.23
N ILE A 36 4.91 -19.87 5.20
CA ILE A 36 4.23 -20.70 6.18
C ILE A 36 3.79 -22.00 5.49
N CYS A 37 4.15 -23.12 6.08
CA CYS A 37 3.72 -24.45 5.68
C CYS A 37 3.28 -25.26 6.89
N ARG A 38 2.50 -26.33 6.63
CA ARG A 38 1.99 -27.20 7.68
C ARG A 38 3.03 -28.19 8.20
N ASP A 39 3.88 -28.69 7.30
CA ASP A 39 4.89 -29.71 7.56
C ASP A 39 6.29 -29.11 7.31
N ASP A 40 7.34 -29.95 7.25
CA ASP A 40 8.70 -29.49 6.93
C ASP A 40 8.72 -28.83 5.55
N ILE A 41 9.29 -27.64 5.45
CA ILE A 41 9.31 -26.87 4.20
C ILE A 41 10.08 -27.57 3.08
N THR A 42 11.03 -28.43 3.43
CA THR A 42 11.82 -29.18 2.46
C THR A 42 11.03 -30.25 1.70
N ASP A 43 9.87 -30.64 2.23
CA ASP A 43 8.94 -31.53 1.55
C ASP A 43 8.14 -30.82 0.44
N TRP A 44 8.13 -29.50 0.45
CA TRP A 44 7.34 -28.68 -0.46
C TRP A 44 8.16 -27.95 -1.52
N VAL A 45 9.29 -27.38 -1.11
CA VAL A 45 10.14 -26.56 -2.00
C VAL A 45 11.61 -26.74 -1.66
N PRO A 46 12.51 -26.59 -2.63
CA PRO A 46 13.93 -26.57 -2.37
C PRO A 46 14.30 -25.34 -1.53
N VAL A 47 15.21 -25.55 -0.60
CA VAL A 47 15.67 -24.51 0.33
C VAL A 47 17.18 -24.26 0.17
N SER A 48 17.63 -23.11 0.63
CA SER A 48 19.01 -22.70 0.70
C SER A 48 19.26 -21.90 1.97
N THR A 49 20.49 -21.50 2.23
CA THR A 49 20.82 -20.59 3.31
C THR A 49 21.27 -19.25 2.75
N ALA A 50 20.84 -18.16 3.39
CA ALA A 50 21.31 -16.81 3.13
C ALA A 50 21.75 -16.16 4.43
N ASP A 51 22.65 -15.19 4.34
CA ASP A 51 23.09 -14.45 5.53
C ASP A 51 22.09 -13.33 5.84
N ASP A 52 21.66 -13.28 7.09
CA ASP A 52 20.89 -12.14 7.60
C ASP A 52 21.80 -10.91 7.67
N LYS A 53 21.35 -9.81 7.09
CA LYS A 53 22.15 -8.57 7.00
C LYS A 53 22.28 -7.85 8.34
N GLU A 54 21.39 -8.09 9.28
CA GLU A 54 21.37 -7.43 10.58
C GLU A 54 22.14 -8.23 11.61
N THR A 55 21.93 -9.55 11.66
CA THR A 55 22.54 -10.42 12.68
C THR A 55 23.82 -11.10 12.20
N GLY A 56 24.01 -11.24 10.89
CA GLY A 56 25.08 -12.01 10.29
C GLY A 56 24.91 -13.53 10.42
N GLU A 57 23.78 -13.98 10.95
CA GLU A 57 23.46 -15.40 11.08
C GLU A 57 22.90 -15.96 9.77
N LYS A 58 23.05 -17.29 9.60
CA LYS A 58 22.46 -17.95 8.44
C LYS A 58 20.98 -18.26 8.70
N MET A 59 20.13 -17.80 7.78
CA MET A 59 18.72 -18.09 7.76
C MET A 59 18.37 -19.04 6.62
N LEU A 60 17.33 -19.85 6.84
CA LEU A 60 16.77 -20.73 5.82
C LEU A 60 15.88 -19.91 4.89
N VAL A 61 16.06 -20.08 3.57
CA VAL A 61 15.29 -19.37 2.54
C VAL A 61 14.83 -20.36 1.47
N THR A 62 13.66 -20.11 0.87
CA THR A 62 13.19 -20.87 -0.28
C THR A 62 13.98 -20.48 -1.53
N GLN A 63 14.23 -21.43 -2.43
CA GLN A 63 14.89 -21.15 -3.71
C GLN A 63 13.91 -20.64 -4.77
N TYR A 64 12.61 -20.93 -4.61
CA TYR A 64 11.60 -20.41 -5.52
C TYR A 64 11.32 -18.93 -5.27
N GLU A 65 11.05 -18.22 -6.35
CA GLU A 65 10.67 -16.82 -6.29
C GLU A 65 9.32 -16.63 -5.58
N GLY A 66 9.19 -15.54 -4.82
CA GLY A 66 7.99 -15.25 -4.03
C GLY A 66 6.70 -15.20 -4.85
N SER A 67 6.78 -14.83 -6.14
CA SER A 67 5.64 -14.79 -7.06
C SER A 67 5.06 -16.16 -7.41
N VAL A 68 5.85 -17.24 -7.28
CA VAL A 68 5.42 -18.61 -7.62
C VAL A 68 5.23 -19.50 -6.38
N ILE A 69 5.50 -19.00 -5.20
CA ILE A 69 5.38 -19.78 -3.94
C ILE A 69 3.93 -20.22 -3.71
N GLU A 70 2.96 -19.37 -3.98
CA GLU A 70 1.54 -19.68 -3.77
C GLU A 70 1.07 -20.81 -4.69
N ASP A 71 1.64 -20.95 -5.87
CA ASP A 71 1.34 -22.04 -6.82
C ASP A 71 1.79 -23.41 -6.28
N THR A 72 2.69 -23.45 -5.30
CA THR A 72 3.13 -24.67 -4.62
C THR A 72 2.21 -25.07 -3.46
N GLY A 73 1.16 -24.28 -3.15
CA GLY A 73 0.25 -24.50 -2.04
C GLY A 73 0.74 -23.94 -0.70
N LEU A 74 1.82 -23.18 -0.71
CA LEU A 74 2.36 -22.52 0.49
C LEU A 74 1.79 -21.11 0.63
N ILE A 75 1.77 -20.58 1.85
CA ILE A 75 1.31 -19.22 2.16
C ILE A 75 2.53 -18.33 2.36
N LYS A 76 2.59 -17.23 1.63
CA LYS A 76 3.55 -16.14 1.86
C LYS A 76 2.87 -15.06 2.70
N MET A 77 3.43 -14.77 3.86
CA MET A 77 2.98 -13.70 4.74
C MET A 77 4.07 -12.65 4.86
N ASP A 78 3.71 -11.41 4.57
CA ASP A 78 4.64 -10.27 4.63
C ASP A 78 4.47 -9.53 5.97
N PHE A 79 5.51 -9.58 6.81
CA PHE A 79 5.56 -8.87 8.08
C PHE A 79 6.30 -7.54 7.91
N LEU A 80 5.57 -6.49 7.59
CA LEU A 80 6.12 -5.17 7.41
C LEU A 80 5.88 -4.30 8.64
N GLY A 81 6.95 -4.00 9.38
CA GLY A 81 6.89 -3.12 10.54
C GLY A 81 6.74 -1.65 10.14
N LEU A 82 5.97 -0.89 10.92
CA LEU A 82 5.79 0.56 10.78
C LEU A 82 6.54 1.28 11.89
N LYS A 83 7.66 1.95 11.56
CA LYS A 83 8.44 2.76 12.53
C LYS A 83 7.60 3.84 13.20
N THR A 84 6.63 4.41 12.50
CA THR A 84 5.73 5.45 13.03
C THR A 84 4.94 4.95 14.24
N LEU A 85 4.47 3.70 14.25
CA LEU A 85 3.79 3.13 15.41
C LEU A 85 4.73 2.98 16.63
N SER A 86 6.01 2.65 16.41
CA SER A 86 7.01 2.62 17.46
C SER A 86 7.28 4.01 18.03
N ILE A 87 7.33 5.04 17.19
CA ILE A 87 7.47 6.45 17.59
C ILE A 87 6.28 6.90 18.44
N ILE A 88 5.06 6.56 18.03
CA ILE A 88 3.84 6.88 18.79
C ILE A 88 3.89 6.19 20.16
N LYS A 89 4.24 4.91 20.23
CA LYS A 89 4.37 4.17 21.48
C LYS A 89 5.39 4.82 22.41
N GLU A 90 6.56 5.20 21.91
CA GLU A 90 7.60 5.88 22.70
C GLU A 90 7.12 7.26 23.16
N ALA A 91 6.41 8.01 22.32
CA ALA A 91 5.83 9.30 22.70
C ALA A 91 4.82 9.16 23.85
N ILE A 92 3.94 8.16 23.81
CA ILE A 92 2.98 7.87 24.88
C ILE A 92 3.71 7.57 26.21
N GLU A 93 4.75 6.74 26.18
CA GLU A 93 5.55 6.43 27.35
C GLU A 93 6.27 7.68 27.90
N ASN A 94 6.81 8.54 27.03
CA ASN A 94 7.42 9.80 27.43
C ASN A 94 6.43 10.77 28.06
N ILE A 95 5.20 10.85 27.56
CA ILE A 95 4.11 11.64 28.16
C ILE A 95 3.78 11.10 29.55
N LYS A 96 3.66 9.80 29.71
CA LYS A 96 3.39 9.14 30.99
C LYS A 96 4.48 9.46 32.02
N HIS A 97 5.76 9.35 31.62
CA HIS A 97 6.89 9.63 32.52
C HIS A 97 7.00 11.11 32.89
N SER A 98 6.80 12.02 31.92
CA SER A 98 7.04 13.45 32.12
C SER A 98 5.85 14.18 32.75
N LYS A 99 4.62 13.73 32.47
CA LYS A 99 3.38 14.41 32.87
C LYS A 99 2.46 13.57 33.76
N GLY A 100 2.75 12.27 33.94
CA GLY A 100 1.88 11.34 34.66
C GLY A 100 0.55 11.05 33.98
N ILE A 101 0.41 11.43 32.69
CA ILE A 101 -0.82 11.22 31.91
C ILE A 101 -0.72 9.87 31.23
N ILE A 102 -1.74 9.05 31.41
CA ILE A 102 -1.92 7.80 30.63
C ILE A 102 -2.81 8.15 29.44
N LEU A 103 -2.22 8.10 28.25
CA LEU A 103 -2.93 8.35 26.99
C LEU A 103 -3.27 7.02 26.33
N ASP A 104 -4.56 6.77 26.09
CA ASP A 104 -5.02 5.69 25.26
C ASP A 104 -5.24 6.24 23.83
N ILE A 105 -4.47 5.70 22.86
CA ILE A 105 -4.54 6.19 21.48
C ILE A 105 -5.85 5.79 20.79
N ASP A 106 -6.47 4.69 21.23
CA ASP A 106 -7.71 4.19 20.66
C ASP A 106 -8.94 4.99 21.11
N GLU A 107 -8.78 5.78 22.20
CA GLU A 107 -9.81 6.69 22.75
C GLU A 107 -9.70 8.13 22.22
N VAL A 108 -8.77 8.40 21.30
CA VAL A 108 -8.60 9.75 20.73
C VAL A 108 -9.78 10.09 19.83
N ASP A 109 -10.36 11.28 20.06
CA ASP A 109 -11.46 11.78 19.24
C ASP A 109 -11.00 12.03 17.80
N ILE A 110 -11.50 11.21 16.88
CA ILE A 110 -11.21 11.31 15.44
C ILE A 110 -12.07 12.36 14.74
N SER A 111 -12.97 13.05 15.44
CA SER A 111 -13.85 14.09 14.89
C SER A 111 -13.35 15.52 15.16
N ASP A 112 -12.12 15.70 15.65
CA ASP A 112 -11.52 16.98 16.04
C ASP A 112 -11.47 18.00 14.88
N PRO A 113 -12.26 19.09 14.88
CA PRO A 113 -12.31 20.02 13.77
C PRO A 113 -11.00 20.76 13.49
N PRO A 114 -10.18 21.17 14.50
CA PRO A 114 -8.86 21.76 14.25
C PRO A 114 -7.93 20.85 13.45
N THR A 115 -8.00 19.53 13.67
CA THR A 115 -7.22 18.55 12.92
C THR A 115 -7.64 18.53 11.45
N TYR A 116 -8.95 18.49 11.13
CA TYR A 116 -9.42 18.56 9.75
C TYR A 116 -9.07 19.89 9.08
N ALA A 117 -9.10 21.00 9.80
CA ALA A 117 -8.65 22.30 9.28
C ALA A 117 -7.16 22.25 8.88
N LEU A 118 -6.31 21.62 9.69
CA LEU A 118 -4.88 21.43 9.38
C LEU A 118 -4.68 20.62 8.09
N TYR A 119 -5.45 19.53 7.92
CA TYR A 119 -5.42 18.72 6.70
C TYR A 119 -5.93 19.51 5.48
N SER A 120 -7.03 20.24 5.62
CA SER A 120 -7.62 21.07 4.55
C SER A 120 -6.71 22.22 4.11
N GLU A 121 -5.89 22.75 5.00
CA GLU A 121 -4.86 23.74 4.68
C GLU A 121 -3.61 23.10 4.04
N GLY A 122 -3.51 21.77 4.04
CA GLY A 122 -2.35 21.03 3.55
C GLY A 122 -1.10 21.25 4.39
N ARG A 123 -1.23 21.61 5.66
CA ARG A 123 -0.12 21.78 6.62
C ARG A 123 0.22 20.46 7.30
N THR A 124 0.58 19.45 6.50
CA THR A 124 0.71 18.06 6.94
C THR A 124 2.15 17.56 6.97
N ILE A 125 3.12 18.44 7.06
CA ILE A 125 4.53 18.08 7.30
C ILE A 125 4.63 17.41 8.67
N GLY A 126 5.28 16.24 8.73
CA GLY A 126 5.38 15.43 9.94
C GLY A 126 4.17 14.51 10.18
N THR A 127 3.17 14.56 9.31
CA THR A 127 2.00 13.67 9.38
C THR A 127 2.20 12.47 8.46
N PHE A 128 2.31 11.29 9.04
CA PHE A 128 2.62 10.06 8.30
C PHE A 128 1.71 9.87 7.07
N GLN A 129 2.32 9.59 5.92
CA GLN A 129 1.69 9.38 4.60
C GLN A 129 1.01 10.62 3.97
N PHE A 130 0.97 11.78 4.63
CA PHE A 130 0.32 12.98 4.11
C PHE A 130 1.29 14.14 3.82
N GLU A 131 2.61 13.89 3.88
CA GLU A 131 3.64 14.94 3.83
C GLU A 131 4.01 15.40 2.42
N SER A 132 3.77 14.58 1.38
CA SER A 132 4.22 14.92 0.03
C SER A 132 3.49 16.14 -0.53
N ALA A 133 4.18 16.94 -1.34
CA ALA A 133 3.60 18.13 -1.96
C ALA A 133 2.36 17.82 -2.82
N GLY A 134 2.35 16.65 -3.49
CA GLY A 134 1.19 16.19 -4.26
C GLY A 134 -0.01 15.86 -3.37
N MET A 135 0.22 15.14 -2.28
CA MET A 135 -0.83 14.85 -1.29
C MET A 135 -1.38 16.13 -0.67
N GLN A 136 -0.51 17.05 -0.25
CA GLN A 136 -0.92 18.34 0.30
C GLN A 136 -1.78 19.17 -0.67
N LYS A 137 -1.48 19.10 -1.97
CA LYS A 137 -2.30 19.73 -3.00
C LYS A 137 -3.71 19.14 -3.02
N TYR A 138 -3.81 17.81 -3.08
CA TYR A 138 -5.12 17.13 -3.10
C TYR A 138 -5.91 17.34 -1.80
N LEU A 139 -5.25 17.39 -0.65
CA LEU A 139 -5.92 17.68 0.64
C LEU A 139 -6.55 19.07 0.66
N ARG A 140 -5.89 20.07 0.08
CA ARG A 140 -6.47 21.42 -0.06
C ARG A 140 -7.69 21.46 -0.97
N GLU A 141 -7.72 20.64 -2.01
CA GLU A 141 -8.84 20.54 -2.93
C GLU A 141 -9.98 19.68 -2.37
N LEU A 142 -9.65 18.65 -1.59
CA LEU A 142 -10.59 17.73 -0.94
C LEU A 142 -11.34 18.38 0.22
N GLU A 143 -10.65 19.24 1.01
CA GLU A 143 -11.16 19.79 2.26
C GLU A 143 -11.78 18.67 3.14
N PRO A 144 -10.96 17.72 3.62
CA PRO A 144 -11.48 16.57 4.35
C PRO A 144 -12.26 16.99 5.57
N SER A 145 -13.43 16.40 5.77
CA SER A 145 -14.36 16.68 6.86
C SER A 145 -14.67 15.46 7.71
N THR A 146 -14.29 14.27 7.25
CA THR A 146 -14.48 13.00 7.93
C THR A 146 -13.19 12.17 7.88
N PHE A 147 -13.10 11.18 8.77
CA PHE A 147 -11.95 10.27 8.79
C PHE A 147 -11.90 9.40 7.53
N GLU A 148 -13.07 9.04 7.01
CA GLU A 148 -13.26 8.28 5.78
C GLU A 148 -12.66 9.01 4.57
N ASP A 149 -12.76 10.34 4.51
CA ASP A 149 -12.12 11.14 3.44
C ASP A 149 -10.59 10.97 3.44
N LEU A 150 -9.98 10.94 4.63
CA LEU A 150 -8.53 10.75 4.76
C LEU A 150 -8.11 9.33 4.39
N ILE A 151 -8.88 8.32 4.81
CA ILE A 151 -8.63 6.92 4.45
C ILE A 151 -8.72 6.74 2.94
N ALA A 152 -9.79 7.26 2.32
CA ALA A 152 -10.00 7.15 0.87
C ALA A 152 -8.89 7.88 0.09
N MET A 153 -8.49 9.08 0.52
CA MET A 153 -7.40 9.82 -0.12
C MET A 153 -6.08 9.04 -0.05
N ASN A 154 -5.76 8.44 1.09
CA ASN A 154 -4.56 7.62 1.25
C ASN A 154 -4.59 6.37 0.36
N ALA A 155 -5.77 5.77 0.16
CA ALA A 155 -5.94 4.64 -0.73
C ALA A 155 -5.84 5.02 -2.21
N LEU A 156 -6.40 6.18 -2.59
CA LEU A 156 -6.40 6.67 -3.98
C LEU A 156 -5.05 7.25 -4.42
N TYR A 157 -4.25 7.79 -3.48
CA TYR A 157 -2.97 8.41 -3.81
C TYR A 157 -1.88 7.37 -4.09
N ARG A 158 -2.07 6.60 -5.18
CA ARG A 158 -1.16 5.57 -5.70
C ARG A 158 -1.18 5.58 -7.21
N PRO A 159 -0.10 5.17 -7.90
CA PRO A 159 -0.13 4.99 -9.35
C PRO A 159 -1.30 4.09 -9.77
N GLY A 160 -2.10 4.55 -10.73
CA GLY A 160 -3.35 3.92 -11.17
C GLY A 160 -4.58 4.57 -10.54
N PRO A 161 -4.92 4.32 -9.27
CA PRO A 161 -6.11 4.91 -8.62
C PRO A 161 -6.11 6.44 -8.53
N MET A 162 -4.94 7.08 -8.61
CA MET A 162 -4.78 8.53 -8.54
C MET A 162 -5.61 9.29 -9.60
N ASP A 163 -5.89 8.68 -10.74
CA ASP A 163 -6.68 9.27 -11.81
C ASP A 163 -8.14 9.52 -11.40
N TYR A 164 -8.63 8.83 -10.36
CA TYR A 164 -9.98 8.99 -9.81
C TYR A 164 -10.09 10.07 -8.74
N ILE A 165 -8.98 10.64 -8.26
CA ILE A 165 -8.98 11.67 -7.21
C ILE A 165 -9.79 12.92 -7.62
N PRO A 166 -9.67 13.46 -8.85
CA PRO A 166 -10.48 14.61 -9.25
C PRO A 166 -11.98 14.32 -9.19
N ASP A 167 -12.41 13.14 -9.64
CA ASP A 167 -13.81 12.73 -9.58
C ASP A 167 -14.30 12.55 -8.13
N PHE A 168 -13.46 11.98 -7.26
CA PHE A 168 -13.75 11.84 -5.85
C PHE A 168 -13.99 13.20 -5.18
N ILE A 169 -13.11 14.16 -5.44
CA ILE A 169 -13.21 15.53 -4.94
C ILE A 169 -14.47 16.22 -5.47
N ASP A 170 -14.72 16.12 -6.78
CA ASP A 170 -15.88 16.78 -7.41
C ASP A 170 -17.20 16.21 -6.91
N ARG A 171 -17.29 14.90 -6.72
CA ARG A 171 -18.49 14.25 -6.16
C ARG A 171 -18.70 14.60 -4.70
N LYS A 172 -17.64 14.64 -3.88
CA LYS A 172 -17.72 15.10 -2.49
C LYS A 172 -18.29 16.52 -2.39
N HIS A 173 -17.85 17.43 -3.24
CA HIS A 173 -18.31 18.83 -3.24
C HIS A 173 -19.62 19.07 -4.03
N GLY A 174 -20.25 18.02 -4.54
CA GLY A 174 -21.49 18.12 -5.31
C GLY A 174 -21.32 18.77 -6.68
N ARG A 175 -20.09 18.92 -7.17
CA ARG A 175 -19.79 19.44 -8.52
C ARG A 175 -20.08 18.42 -9.62
N LYS A 176 -20.02 17.14 -9.28
CA LYS A 176 -20.35 16.02 -10.16
C LYS A 176 -21.39 15.14 -9.48
N PRO A 177 -22.43 14.65 -10.20
CA PRO A 177 -23.40 13.74 -9.61
C PRO A 177 -22.78 12.40 -9.23
N ILE A 178 -23.32 11.79 -8.17
CA ILE A 178 -22.97 10.41 -7.80
C ILE A 178 -23.98 9.52 -8.53
N GLU A 179 -23.48 8.66 -9.39
CA GLU A 179 -24.28 7.72 -10.17
C GLU A 179 -23.82 6.30 -9.83
N TYR A 180 -24.80 5.39 -9.77
CA TYR A 180 -24.57 3.97 -9.54
C TYR A 180 -25.13 3.17 -10.69
N ASP A 181 -24.33 2.26 -11.28
CA ASP A 181 -24.75 1.44 -12.40
C ASP A 181 -25.90 0.49 -12.00
N ILE A 182 -25.88 0.01 -10.76
CA ILE A 182 -26.97 -0.79 -10.18
C ILE A 182 -27.27 -0.30 -8.74
N PRO A 183 -28.54 -0.39 -8.28
CA PRO A 183 -28.94 0.18 -6.98
C PRO A 183 -28.17 -0.35 -5.79
N ILE A 184 -27.75 -1.60 -5.79
CA ILE A 184 -27.01 -2.21 -4.68
C ILE A 184 -25.66 -1.55 -4.44
N MET A 185 -25.05 -0.91 -5.46
CA MET A 185 -23.77 -0.21 -5.32
C MET A 185 -23.82 0.94 -4.33
N GLU A 186 -24.97 1.62 -4.20
CA GLU A 186 -25.13 2.70 -3.23
C GLU A 186 -24.81 2.23 -1.81
N LYS A 187 -25.29 1.04 -1.44
CA LYS A 187 -25.05 0.46 -0.10
C LYS A 187 -23.57 0.37 0.27
N TYR A 188 -22.71 0.10 -0.71
CA TYR A 188 -21.29 -0.17 -0.49
C TYR A 188 -20.37 0.99 -0.89
N LEU A 189 -20.83 1.88 -1.78
CA LEU A 189 -20.00 2.94 -2.34
C LEU A 189 -20.42 4.36 -1.91
N LYS A 190 -21.47 4.54 -1.12
CA LYS A 190 -21.92 5.88 -0.70
C LYS A 190 -20.84 6.65 0.06
N ASP A 191 -20.08 5.99 0.93
CA ASP A 191 -19.06 6.61 1.77
C ASP A 191 -17.77 6.94 0.96
N THR A 192 -17.69 6.46 -0.28
CA THR A 192 -16.63 6.77 -1.25
C THR A 192 -17.19 7.50 -2.48
N TYR A 193 -18.33 8.16 -2.33
CA TYR A 193 -18.97 8.98 -3.38
C TYR A 193 -19.18 8.23 -4.69
N GLY A 194 -19.53 6.93 -4.62
CA GLY A 194 -19.75 6.07 -5.77
C GLY A 194 -18.49 5.63 -6.52
N ILE A 195 -17.33 5.79 -5.92
CA ILE A 195 -16.05 5.32 -6.48
C ILE A 195 -15.60 4.07 -5.73
N THR A 196 -15.22 3.03 -6.46
CA THR A 196 -14.61 1.83 -5.87
C THR A 196 -13.17 2.14 -5.48
N VAL A 197 -12.93 2.23 -4.18
CA VAL A 197 -11.63 2.58 -3.59
C VAL A 197 -10.95 1.37 -2.97
N TYR A 198 -11.74 0.50 -2.32
CA TYR A 198 -11.24 -0.60 -1.50
C TYR A 198 -11.52 -1.96 -2.11
N GLN A 199 -10.61 -2.91 -1.91
CA GLN A 199 -10.78 -4.30 -2.35
C GLN A 199 -12.04 -4.95 -1.74
N GLU A 200 -12.37 -4.62 -0.50
CA GLU A 200 -13.56 -5.09 0.20
C GLU A 200 -14.85 -4.67 -0.51
N GLN A 201 -14.89 -3.48 -1.07
CA GLN A 201 -16.05 -3.01 -1.84
C GLN A 201 -16.26 -3.87 -3.09
N VAL A 202 -15.18 -4.25 -3.79
CA VAL A 202 -15.26 -5.16 -4.94
C VAL A 202 -15.80 -6.53 -4.51
N CYS A 203 -15.26 -7.09 -3.43
CA CYS A 203 -15.69 -8.39 -2.90
C CYS A 203 -17.17 -8.36 -2.53
N LEU A 204 -17.62 -7.31 -1.83
CA LEU A 204 -19.01 -7.18 -1.38
C LEU A 204 -19.98 -7.00 -2.56
N LEU A 205 -19.61 -6.25 -3.58
CA LEU A 205 -20.40 -6.11 -4.81
C LEU A 205 -20.53 -7.44 -5.53
N TYR A 206 -19.42 -8.14 -5.74
CA TYR A 206 -19.41 -9.44 -6.42
C TYR A 206 -20.25 -10.49 -5.68
N THR A 207 -20.14 -10.57 -4.35
CA THR A 207 -20.91 -11.55 -3.57
C THR A 207 -22.39 -11.20 -3.46
N SER A 208 -22.76 -9.91 -3.56
CA SER A 208 -24.17 -9.48 -3.55
C SER A 208 -24.87 -9.77 -4.87
N ASP A 209 -24.17 -9.61 -5.99
CA ASP A 209 -24.69 -9.91 -7.33
C ASP A 209 -24.95 -11.44 -7.50
N ALA A 210 -24.05 -12.26 -6.95
CA ALA A 210 -24.19 -13.72 -6.97
C ALA A 210 -25.31 -14.28 -6.06
N ALA A 211 -25.86 -13.47 -5.16
CA ALA A 211 -26.95 -13.90 -4.25
C ALA A 211 -28.34 -13.60 -4.80
N ASP A 212 -28.45 -12.79 -5.86
CA ASP A 212 -29.70 -12.43 -6.53
C ASP A 212 -29.99 -13.28 -7.81
N GLU A 213 -29.09 -14.22 -8.17
CA GLU A 213 -29.29 -15.28 -9.17
C GLU A 213 -29.72 -16.60 -8.47
#